data_5494b20a485eba632dc763b4eadda76f
#
_entry.id   5494b20a485eba632dc763b4eadda76f
#
_cell.length_a   1.000
_cell.length_b   1.000
_cell.length_c   1.000
_cell.angle_alpha   90.00
_cell.angle_beta   90.00
_cell.angle_gamma   90.00
#
_symmetry.space_group_name_H-M   'P 1'
#
loop_
_entity.id
_entity.type
_entity.pdbx_description
1 polymer ?
#
loop_
_entity_poly.entity_id
_entity_poly.type
_entity_poly.pdbx_seq_one_letter_code
_entity_poly.pdbx_strand_id
1 'polypeptide(L)'
;FDEPTSALDPEMVGEVLDVMTDLAQGGMTMMVVTHEMGFARRVAGRVLFMDDGAIVEDSPVDAFFDAPASARAREFLARIVR
;
A
#
# COMPACT_ATOMS: atom_id res chain seq x y z
N PHE A 1 -9.62 2.20 -5.97
CA PHE A 1 -10.04 1.92 -4.58
C PHE A 1 -9.36 2.92 -3.63
N ASP A 2 -10.14 3.54 -2.79
CA ASP A 2 -9.66 4.57 -1.85
C ASP A 2 -9.97 4.11 -0.43
N GLU A 3 -8.94 3.68 0.31
CA GLU A 3 -9.06 3.20 1.69
C GLU A 3 -10.19 2.19 1.86
N PRO A 4 -10.19 1.09 1.07
CA PRO A 4 -11.36 0.20 1.07
C PRO A 4 -11.62 -0.50 2.40
N THR A 5 -10.63 -0.53 3.30
CA THR A 5 -10.76 -1.23 4.58
C THR A 5 -10.92 -0.29 5.77
N SER A 6 -10.92 1.04 5.56
CA SER A 6 -10.87 2.00 6.65
C SER A 6 -12.08 1.98 7.58
N ALA A 7 -13.24 1.57 7.08
CA ALA A 7 -14.49 1.54 7.86
C ALA A 7 -14.92 0.11 8.25
N LEU A 8 -14.06 -0.88 8.06
CA LEU A 8 -14.42 -2.28 8.28
C LEU A 8 -13.91 -2.82 9.62
N ASP A 9 -14.61 -3.83 10.13
CA ASP A 9 -14.12 -4.60 11.27
C ASP A 9 -12.86 -5.38 10.89
N PRO A 10 -11.95 -5.64 11.86
CA PRO A 10 -10.74 -6.40 11.57
C PRO A 10 -10.98 -7.75 10.89
N GLU A 11 -12.09 -8.42 11.22
CA GLU A 11 -12.43 -9.70 10.61
C GLU A 11 -12.73 -9.58 9.12
N MET A 12 -13.36 -8.47 8.72
CA MET A 12 -13.73 -8.24 7.32
C MET A 12 -12.59 -7.69 6.49
N VAL A 13 -11.61 -7.05 7.10
CA VAL A 13 -10.45 -6.49 6.40
C VAL A 13 -9.73 -7.56 5.60
N GLY A 14 -9.47 -8.72 6.21
CA GLY A 14 -8.82 -9.83 5.53
C GLY A 14 -9.57 -10.32 4.31
N GLU A 15 -10.90 -10.42 4.41
CA GLU A 15 -11.72 -10.88 3.29
C GLU A 15 -11.68 -9.92 2.12
N VAL A 16 -11.77 -8.61 2.39
CA VAL A 16 -11.71 -7.59 1.34
C VAL A 16 -10.33 -7.57 0.69
N LEU A 17 -9.28 -7.66 1.47
CA LEU A 17 -7.91 -7.68 0.94
C LEU A 17 -7.66 -8.94 0.09
N ASP A 18 -8.24 -10.08 0.47
CA ASP A 18 -8.12 -11.30 -0.32
C ASP A 18 -8.79 -11.15 -1.69
N VAL A 19 -9.98 -10.56 -1.73
CA VAL A 19 -10.67 -10.29 -3.00
C VAL A 19 -9.83 -9.36 -3.87
N MET A 20 -9.27 -8.30 -3.30
CA MET A 20 -8.44 -7.36 -4.04
C MET A 20 -7.15 -8.01 -4.54
N THR A 21 -6.57 -8.89 -3.73
CA THR A 21 -5.39 -9.67 -4.14
C THR A 21 -5.70 -10.53 -5.35
N ASP A 22 -6.84 -11.23 -5.33
CA ASP A 22 -7.26 -12.06 -6.46
C ASP A 22 -7.45 -11.22 -7.72
N LEU A 23 -8.07 -10.05 -7.61
CA LEU A 23 -8.26 -9.15 -8.75
C LEU A 23 -6.91 -8.71 -9.33
N ALA A 24 -5.97 -8.36 -8.48
CA ALA A 24 -4.64 -7.92 -8.91
C ALA A 24 -3.89 -9.06 -9.61
N GLN A 25 -3.93 -10.26 -9.05
CA GLN A 25 -3.26 -11.43 -9.63
C GLN A 25 -3.90 -11.87 -10.94
N GLY A 26 -5.18 -11.54 -11.12
CA GLY A 26 -5.88 -11.81 -12.37
C GLY A 26 -5.52 -10.87 -13.52
N GLY A 27 -4.60 -9.96 -13.32
CA GLY A 27 -4.12 -9.04 -14.36
C GLY A 27 -4.87 -7.72 -14.46
N MET A 28 -5.77 -7.42 -13.52
CA MET A 28 -6.48 -6.14 -13.51
C MET A 28 -5.54 -5.01 -13.13
N THR A 29 -5.56 -3.92 -13.91
CA THR A 29 -4.84 -2.71 -13.54
C THR A 29 -5.64 -1.96 -12.48
N MET A 30 -5.01 -1.73 -11.32
CA MET A 30 -5.67 -1.12 -10.17
C MET A 30 -4.84 -0.02 -9.55
N MET A 31 -5.52 1.04 -9.09
CA MET A 31 -4.92 2.04 -8.21
C MET A 31 -5.63 1.95 -6.86
N VAL A 32 -4.85 1.77 -5.79
CA VAL A 32 -5.40 1.59 -4.45
C VAL A 32 -4.75 2.58 -3.50
N VAL A 33 -5.57 3.33 -2.77
CA VAL A 33 -5.09 4.21 -1.70
C VAL A 33 -5.32 3.47 -0.39
N THR A 34 -4.25 3.20 0.35
CA THR A 34 -4.37 2.37 1.54
C THR A 34 -3.23 2.61 2.52
N HIS A 35 -3.49 2.36 3.81
CA HIS A 35 -2.48 2.26 4.85
C HIS A 35 -2.13 0.81 5.19
N GLU A 36 -2.72 -0.15 4.50
CA GLU A 36 -2.47 -1.57 4.70
C GLU A 36 -1.17 -1.97 4.00
N MET A 37 -0.06 -1.83 4.70
CA MET A 37 1.26 -2.01 4.10
C MET A 37 1.57 -3.45 3.74
N GLY A 38 1.10 -4.41 4.53
CA GLY A 38 1.27 -5.83 4.19
C GLY A 38 0.60 -6.20 2.88
N PHE A 39 -0.59 -5.68 2.64
CA PHE A 39 -1.30 -5.86 1.38
C PHE A 39 -0.54 -5.20 0.23
N ALA A 40 -0.14 -3.93 0.40
CA ALA A 40 0.58 -3.20 -0.63
C ALA A 40 1.85 -3.94 -1.03
N ARG A 41 2.61 -4.46 -0.05
CA ARG A 41 3.85 -5.18 -0.33
C ARG A 41 3.61 -6.44 -1.15
N ARG A 42 2.48 -7.13 -0.92
CA ARG A 42 2.19 -8.37 -1.63
C ARG A 42 1.74 -8.16 -3.07
N VAL A 43 0.96 -7.09 -3.33
CA VAL A 43 0.26 -6.98 -4.61
C VAL A 43 0.70 -5.82 -5.47
N ALA A 44 1.29 -4.78 -4.91
CA ALA A 44 1.66 -3.61 -5.69
C ALA A 44 2.91 -3.89 -6.53
N GLY A 45 2.93 -3.36 -7.74
CA GLY A 45 4.16 -3.32 -8.52
C GLY A 45 4.91 -2.01 -8.30
N ARG A 46 4.17 -0.95 -7.97
CA ARG A 46 4.69 0.40 -7.82
C ARG A 46 3.98 1.07 -6.67
N VAL A 47 4.72 1.85 -5.91
CA VAL A 47 4.20 2.59 -4.75
C VAL A 47 4.41 4.07 -4.95
N LEU A 48 3.34 4.83 -4.75
CA LEU A 48 3.38 6.29 -4.72
C LEU A 48 3.14 6.71 -3.27
N PHE A 49 4.17 7.26 -2.62
CA PHE A 49 4.01 7.77 -1.26
C PHE A 49 3.62 9.24 -1.33
N MET A 50 2.48 9.57 -0.75
CA MET A 50 1.94 10.92 -0.78
C MET A 50 1.98 11.54 0.62
N ASP A 51 2.33 12.81 0.67
CA ASP A 51 2.35 13.59 1.90
C ASP A 51 1.94 15.02 1.57
N ASP A 52 1.00 15.55 2.33
CA ASP A 52 0.53 16.93 2.19
C ASP A 52 0.09 17.26 0.75
N GLY A 53 -0.63 16.32 0.14
CA GLY A 53 -1.18 16.51 -1.20
C GLY A 53 -0.20 16.37 -2.34
N ALA A 54 1.04 16.00 -2.07
CA ALA A 54 2.07 15.84 -3.10
C ALA A 54 2.66 14.44 -3.09
N ILE A 55 3.12 13.99 -4.25
CA ILE A 55 3.85 12.72 -4.36
C ILE A 55 5.29 12.96 -3.91
N VAL A 56 5.68 12.35 -2.80
CA VAL A 56 7.01 12.50 -2.22
C VAL A 56 7.96 11.45 -2.77
N GLU A 57 7.45 10.25 -3.03
CA GLU A 57 8.25 9.17 -3.57
C GLU A 57 7.41 8.33 -4.52
N ASP A 58 8.05 7.88 -5.60
CA ASP A 58 7.46 7.01 -6.61
C ASP A 58 8.49 5.94 -6.92
N SER A 59 8.29 4.74 -6.41
CA SER A 59 9.29 3.68 -6.47
C SER A 59 8.66 2.33 -6.76
N PRO A 60 9.41 1.38 -7.35
CA PRO A 60 8.99 -0.01 -7.36
C PRO A 60 8.76 -0.50 -5.93
N VAL A 61 7.85 -1.47 -5.77
CA VAL A 61 7.43 -1.92 -4.44
C VAL A 61 8.60 -2.39 -3.58
N ASP A 62 9.53 -3.16 -4.14
CA ASP A 62 10.66 -3.65 -3.38
C ASP A 62 11.57 -2.52 -2.91
N ALA A 63 11.85 -1.56 -3.78
CA ALA A 63 12.67 -0.41 -3.42
C ALA A 63 12.02 0.44 -2.34
N PHE A 64 10.69 0.62 -2.41
CA PHE A 64 9.99 1.41 -1.42
C PHE A 64 10.08 0.79 -0.02
N PHE A 65 9.87 -0.51 0.10
CA PHE A 65 9.87 -1.17 1.42
C PHE A 65 11.26 -1.47 1.93
N ASP A 66 12.20 -1.80 1.06
CA ASP A 66 13.54 -2.20 1.48
C ASP A 66 14.50 -1.01 1.64
N ALA A 67 14.36 0.00 0.79
CA ALA A 67 15.26 1.16 0.80
C ALA A 67 14.54 2.42 0.30
N PRO A 68 13.57 2.95 1.07
CA PRO A 68 12.83 4.14 0.65
C PRO A 68 13.79 5.32 0.45
N ALA A 69 13.60 6.03 -0.65
CA ALA A 69 14.47 7.13 -1.03
C ALA A 69 14.24 8.38 -0.18
N SER A 70 12.98 8.64 0.23
CA SER A 70 12.67 9.85 0.98
C SER A 70 12.73 9.61 2.49
N ALA A 71 13.14 10.65 3.24
CA ALA A 71 13.17 10.59 4.70
C ALA A 71 11.76 10.41 5.27
N ARG A 72 10.76 11.03 4.66
CA ARG A 72 9.37 10.92 5.10
C ARG A 72 8.85 9.49 4.96
N ALA A 73 9.17 8.82 3.86
CA ALA A 73 8.78 7.42 3.67
C ALA A 73 9.46 6.53 4.70
N ARG A 74 10.73 6.78 5.00
CA ARG A 74 11.45 6.02 6.04
C ARG A 74 10.80 6.17 7.41
N GLU A 75 10.41 7.39 7.78
CA GLU A 75 9.73 7.65 9.05
C GLU A 75 8.38 6.94 9.09
N PHE A 76 7.62 7.01 8.01
CA PHE A 76 6.31 6.38 7.91
C PHE A 76 6.42 4.87 8.10
N LEU A 77 7.31 4.24 7.37
CA LEU A 77 7.50 2.78 7.44
C LEU A 77 8.00 2.35 8.82
N ALA A 78 8.87 3.13 9.44
CA ALA A 78 9.37 2.81 10.77
C ALA A 78 8.27 2.79 11.83
N ARG A 79 7.22 3.58 11.66
CA ARG A 79 6.09 3.61 12.59
C ARG A 79 5.11 2.47 12.37
N ILE A 80 4.90 2.06 11.11
CA ILE A 80 3.86 1.12 10.74
C ILE A 80 4.38 -0.31 10.64
N VAL A 81 5.55 -0.47 10.05
CA VAL A 81 6.16 -1.79 9.81
C VAL A 81 7.32 -1.96 10.77
N ARG A 82 7.06 -2.54 11.92
CA ARG A 82 8.08 -2.81 12.93
C ARG A 82 8.39 -4.27 13.02
#